data_acb7307a347f19ca35bb0560a6ba3738
#
_entry.id   acb7307a347f19ca35bb0560a6ba3738
#
_cell.length_a   1.000
_cell.length_b   1.000
_cell.length_c   1.000
_cell.angle_alpha   90.00
_cell.angle_beta   90.00
_cell.angle_gamma   90.00
#
_symmetry.space_group_name_H-M   'P 1'
#
loop_
_entity.id
_entity.type
_entity.pdbx_description
1 polymer ?
#
loop_
_entity_poly.entity_id
_entity_poly.type
_entity_poly.pdbx_seq_one_letter_code
_entity_poly.pdbx_strand_id
1 'polypeptide(L)'
;LYDTKNGEDRRVPLTKRCIKVLIGMLRDDERVFPISANCLRLAWNRARRKAGINDLRFHDLRQEAVSQFFEMGMSVPEVALISGHKDLRQLFRYTHLNPTNVFQKYEAFSK
;
A
#
# COMPACT_ATOMS: atom_id res chain seq x y z
N LEU A 1 -2.08 -14.28 7.46
CA LEU A 1 -3.19 -13.36 7.24
C LEU A 1 -3.98 -13.19 8.52
N TYR A 2 -4.10 -11.97 8.97
CA TYR A 2 -4.75 -11.66 10.24
C TYR A 2 -5.93 -10.73 10.01
N ASP A 3 -6.82 -10.68 11.00
CA ASP A 3 -7.96 -9.80 10.94
C ASP A 3 -7.52 -8.36 10.66
N THR A 4 -8.15 -7.77 9.67
CA THR A 4 -7.94 -6.38 9.35
C THR A 4 -8.87 -5.51 10.20
N LYS A 5 -8.69 -4.20 10.10
CA LYS A 5 -9.59 -3.24 10.71
C LYS A 5 -11.05 -3.47 10.34
N ASN A 6 -11.29 -4.07 9.18
CA ASN A 6 -12.63 -4.38 8.68
C ASN A 6 -13.10 -5.77 9.04
N GLY A 7 -12.34 -6.52 9.85
CA GLY A 7 -12.70 -7.86 10.27
C GLY A 7 -12.58 -8.92 9.19
N GLU A 8 -11.90 -8.64 8.12
CA GLU A 8 -11.71 -9.57 7.01
C GLU A 8 -10.22 -9.86 6.78
N ASP A 9 -9.91 -11.14 6.65
CA ASP A 9 -8.59 -11.54 6.20
C ASP A 9 -8.48 -11.29 4.70
N ARG A 10 -7.28 -10.92 4.27
CA ARG A 10 -7.03 -10.74 2.84
C ARG A 10 -5.66 -11.22 2.49
N ARG A 11 -5.52 -11.64 1.23
CA ARG A 11 -4.23 -12.03 0.68
C ARG A 11 -3.66 -10.89 -0.14
N VAL A 12 -2.41 -10.57 0.15
CA VAL A 12 -1.71 -9.49 -0.53
C VAL A 12 -0.52 -10.08 -1.27
N PRO A 13 -0.36 -9.80 -2.57
CA PRO A 13 0.82 -10.26 -3.30
C PRO A 13 2.07 -9.57 -2.80
N LEU A 14 3.17 -10.29 -2.75
CA LEU A 14 4.45 -9.77 -2.31
C LEU A 14 5.46 -9.84 -3.46
N THR A 15 6.20 -8.76 -3.64
CA THR A 15 7.31 -8.77 -4.60
C THR A 15 8.45 -9.64 -4.06
N LYS A 16 9.37 -10.02 -4.94
CA LYS A 16 10.56 -10.77 -4.54
C LYS A 16 11.37 -10.01 -3.51
N ARG A 17 11.43 -8.68 -3.64
CA ARG A 17 12.14 -7.83 -2.68
C ARG A 17 11.49 -7.87 -1.31
N CYS A 18 10.16 -7.81 -1.25
CA CYS A 18 9.43 -7.92 0.02
C CYS A 18 9.69 -9.26 0.68
N ILE A 19 9.61 -10.35 -0.08
CA ILE A 19 9.85 -11.69 0.44
C ILE A 19 11.27 -11.80 1.01
N LYS A 20 12.26 -11.25 0.31
CA LYS A 20 13.65 -11.26 0.76
C LYS A 20 13.82 -10.54 2.09
N VAL A 21 13.18 -9.39 2.26
CA VAL A 21 13.23 -8.63 3.51
C VAL A 21 12.60 -9.43 4.65
N LEU A 22 11.43 -10.02 4.40
CA LEU A 22 10.72 -10.78 5.42
C LEU A 22 11.47 -12.04 5.85
N ILE A 23 12.11 -12.72 4.90
CA ILE A 23 12.92 -13.91 5.21
C ILE A 23 14.10 -13.56 6.12
N GLY A 24 14.68 -12.38 5.96
CA GLY A 24 15.79 -11.91 6.78
C GLY A 24 15.41 -11.47 8.17
N MET A 25 14.12 -11.42 8.51
CA MET A 25 13.65 -10.99 9.83
C MET A 25 13.70 -12.14 10.84
N LEU A 26 13.85 -11.79 12.13
CA LEU A 26 13.79 -12.78 13.21
C LEU A 26 12.40 -13.40 13.27
N ARG A 27 12.35 -14.73 13.54
CA ARG A 27 11.11 -15.51 13.53
C ARG A 27 10.87 -16.15 14.89
N ASP A 28 10.80 -15.31 15.92
CA ASP A 28 10.54 -15.77 17.28
C ASP A 28 9.08 -15.57 17.73
N ASP A 29 8.21 -15.24 16.79
CA ASP A 29 6.78 -15.02 17.03
C ASP A 29 6.00 -15.44 15.80
N GLU A 30 4.72 -15.84 15.99
CA GLU A 30 3.82 -16.14 14.86
C GLU A 30 3.55 -14.92 14.01
N ARG A 31 3.55 -13.74 14.62
CA ARG A 31 3.32 -12.49 13.92
C ARG A 31 4.58 -12.07 13.18
N VAL A 32 4.40 -11.60 11.97
CA VAL A 32 5.52 -11.08 11.15
C VAL A 32 6.13 -9.85 11.83
N PHE A 33 5.28 -8.97 12.36
CA PHE A 33 5.70 -7.76 13.07
C PHE A 33 5.15 -7.80 14.50
N PRO A 34 5.86 -8.47 15.44
CA PRO A 34 5.38 -8.61 16.82
C PRO A 34 5.63 -7.33 17.62
N ILE A 35 5.01 -6.25 17.22
CA ILE A 35 5.22 -4.94 17.81
C ILE A 35 3.86 -4.26 18.01
N SER A 36 3.70 -3.58 19.14
CA SER A 36 2.47 -2.83 19.40
C SER A 36 2.42 -1.55 18.53
N ALA A 37 1.20 -1.04 18.32
CA ALA A 37 1.01 0.19 17.58
C ALA A 37 1.74 1.36 18.25
N ASN A 38 1.75 1.40 19.58
CA ASN A 38 2.45 2.46 20.30
C ASN A 38 3.97 2.38 20.14
N CYS A 39 4.53 1.18 20.20
CA CYS A 39 5.97 0.99 19.95
C CYS A 39 6.35 1.40 18.54
N LEU A 40 5.52 1.05 17.57
CA LEU A 40 5.75 1.45 16.18
C LEU A 40 5.72 2.98 16.03
N ARG A 41 4.74 3.62 16.65
CA ARG A 41 4.62 5.09 16.62
C ARG A 41 5.86 5.77 17.20
N LEU A 42 6.33 5.27 18.34
CA LEU A 42 7.51 5.84 18.99
C LEU A 42 8.77 5.63 18.15
N ALA A 43 8.93 4.45 17.57
CA ALA A 43 10.07 4.15 16.70
C ALA A 43 10.04 5.03 15.44
N TRP A 44 8.86 5.22 14.84
CA TRP A 44 8.70 6.09 13.70
C TRP A 44 9.08 7.52 14.01
N ASN A 45 8.61 8.04 15.15
CA ASN A 45 8.94 9.41 15.56
C ASN A 45 10.44 9.59 15.79
N ARG A 46 11.11 8.62 16.40
CA ARG A 46 12.56 8.67 16.58
C ARG A 46 13.30 8.70 15.26
N ALA A 47 12.92 7.81 14.34
CA ALA A 47 13.55 7.73 13.02
C ALA A 47 13.33 9.02 12.23
N ARG A 48 12.11 9.55 12.27
CA ARG A 48 11.75 10.79 11.60
C ARG A 48 12.56 11.98 12.10
N ARG A 49 12.67 12.11 13.43
CA ARG A 49 13.45 13.19 14.05
C ARG A 49 14.93 13.08 13.71
N LYS A 50 15.46 11.87 13.75
CA LYS A 50 16.86 11.61 13.40
C LYS A 50 17.15 11.98 11.94
N ALA A 51 16.18 11.79 11.07
CA ALA A 51 16.30 12.14 9.65
C ALA A 51 16.03 13.62 9.37
N GLY A 52 15.62 14.40 10.39
CA GLY A 52 15.31 15.81 10.21
C GLY A 52 13.98 16.08 9.52
N ILE A 53 13.08 15.13 9.51
CA ILE A 53 11.78 15.25 8.85
C ILE A 53 10.72 15.53 9.92
N ASN A 54 9.95 16.60 9.77
CA ASN A 54 9.04 17.04 10.83
C ASN A 54 7.59 16.59 10.64
N ASP A 55 7.12 16.42 9.41
CA ASP A 55 5.68 16.26 9.13
C ASP A 55 5.34 15.02 8.31
N LEU A 56 6.18 13.99 8.34
CA LEU A 56 5.91 12.73 7.66
C LEU A 56 5.25 11.74 8.64
N ARG A 57 4.03 11.31 8.35
CA ARG A 57 3.31 10.31 9.13
C ARG A 57 3.58 8.92 8.60
N PHE A 58 3.53 7.92 9.49
CA PHE A 58 3.68 6.53 9.06
C PHE A 58 2.64 6.14 8.00
N HIS A 59 1.41 6.61 8.18
CA HIS A 59 0.32 6.34 7.24
C HIS A 59 0.57 6.93 5.84
N ASP A 60 1.41 7.97 5.74
CA ASP A 60 1.75 8.56 4.44
C ASP A 60 2.47 7.57 3.52
N LEU A 61 3.16 6.58 4.10
CA LEU A 61 3.77 5.51 3.32
C LEU A 61 2.74 4.70 2.55
N ARG A 62 1.58 4.47 3.16
CA ARG A 62 0.48 3.76 2.50
C ARG A 62 -0.06 4.58 1.32
N GLN A 63 -0.22 5.88 1.51
CA GLN A 63 -0.68 6.76 0.45
C GLN A 63 0.31 6.81 -0.71
N GLU A 64 1.60 6.87 -0.41
CA GLU A 64 2.63 6.85 -1.44
C GLU A 64 2.63 5.53 -2.20
N ALA A 65 2.48 4.41 -1.51
CA ALA A 65 2.40 3.10 -2.15
C ALA A 65 1.20 3.01 -3.10
N VAL A 66 0.03 3.51 -2.67
CA VAL A 66 -1.18 3.52 -3.49
C VAL A 66 -0.95 4.35 -4.75
N SER A 67 -0.35 5.52 -4.61
CA SER A 67 -0.02 6.38 -5.73
C SER A 67 0.89 5.67 -6.73
N GLN A 68 1.93 4.99 -6.24
CA GLN A 68 2.85 4.24 -7.08
C GLN A 68 2.16 3.08 -7.82
N PHE A 69 1.22 2.40 -7.17
CA PHE A 69 0.47 1.32 -7.83
C PHE A 69 -0.30 1.83 -9.04
N PHE A 70 -0.91 2.99 -8.92
CA PHE A 70 -1.60 3.60 -10.05
C PHE A 70 -0.63 4.03 -11.15
N GLU A 71 0.54 4.52 -10.79
CA GLU A 71 1.59 4.86 -11.76
C GLU A 71 2.09 3.61 -12.50
N MET A 72 2.07 2.46 -11.87
CA MET A 72 2.41 1.18 -12.50
C MET A 72 1.33 0.68 -13.46
N GLY A 73 0.17 1.36 -13.51
CA GLY A 73 -0.92 0.97 -14.38
C GLY A 73 -1.95 0.06 -13.76
N MET A 74 -1.96 -0.09 -12.45
CA MET A 74 -2.98 -0.90 -11.77
C MET A 74 -4.34 -0.22 -11.81
N SER A 75 -5.40 -1.02 -11.92
CA SER A 75 -6.77 -0.56 -11.85
C SER A 75 -7.20 -0.32 -10.41
N VAL A 76 -8.32 0.39 -10.22
CA VAL A 76 -8.88 0.62 -8.88
C VAL A 76 -9.16 -0.70 -8.14
N PRO A 77 -9.80 -1.72 -8.75
CA PRO A 77 -9.99 -3.00 -8.08
C PRO A 77 -8.68 -3.68 -7.69
N GLU A 78 -7.66 -3.60 -8.54
CA GLU A 78 -6.35 -4.20 -8.24
C GLU A 78 -5.69 -3.54 -7.04
N VAL A 79 -5.71 -2.21 -7.00
CA VAL A 79 -5.15 -1.48 -5.86
C VAL A 79 -5.94 -1.77 -4.60
N ALA A 80 -7.27 -1.84 -4.68
CA ALA A 80 -8.12 -2.14 -3.54
C ALA A 80 -7.82 -3.51 -2.95
N LEU A 81 -7.48 -4.49 -3.78
CA LEU A 81 -7.10 -5.83 -3.33
C LEU A 81 -5.87 -5.77 -2.43
N ILE A 82 -4.89 -4.96 -2.78
CA ILE A 82 -3.66 -4.81 -2.00
C ILE A 82 -3.89 -3.94 -0.78
N SER A 83 -4.53 -2.80 -0.95
CA SER A 83 -4.70 -1.80 0.11
C SER A 83 -5.78 -2.15 1.12
N GLY A 84 -6.75 -2.97 0.72
CA GLY A 84 -7.88 -3.33 1.58
C GLY A 84 -8.97 -2.28 1.69
N HIS A 85 -8.98 -1.29 0.81
CA HIS A 85 -10.04 -0.29 0.79
C HIS A 85 -11.38 -0.94 0.40
N LYS A 86 -12.40 -0.77 1.24
CA LYS A 86 -13.77 -1.19 0.92
C LYS A 86 -14.51 -0.12 0.14
N ASP A 87 -14.25 1.14 0.47
CA ASP A 87 -14.81 2.28 -0.24
C ASP A 87 -13.85 2.70 -1.34
N LEU A 88 -14.16 2.31 -2.57
CA LEU A 88 -13.30 2.55 -3.72
C LEU A 88 -13.24 4.03 -4.10
N ARG A 89 -14.19 4.84 -3.63
CA ARG A 89 -14.19 6.29 -3.91
C ARG A 89 -12.94 6.97 -3.41
N GLN A 90 -12.38 6.47 -2.30
CA GLN A 90 -11.15 7.03 -1.75
C GLN A 90 -9.96 6.85 -2.69
N LEU A 91 -10.01 5.86 -3.57
CA LEU A 91 -8.93 5.56 -4.51
C LEU A 91 -9.00 6.40 -5.78
N PHE A 92 -10.17 6.91 -6.12
CA PHE A 92 -10.34 7.68 -7.35
C PHE A 92 -9.52 8.96 -7.38
N ARG A 93 -9.19 9.53 -6.24
CA ARG A 93 -8.35 10.73 -6.16
C ARG A 93 -6.91 10.49 -6.64
N TYR A 94 -6.48 9.23 -6.70
CA TYR A 94 -5.15 8.87 -7.18
C TYR A 94 -5.14 8.55 -8.67
N THR A 95 -6.31 8.43 -9.27
CA THR A 95 -6.40 8.12 -10.70
C THR A 95 -6.39 9.42 -11.48
N HIS A 96 -5.54 9.48 -12.49
CA HIS A 96 -5.47 10.61 -13.38
C HIS A 96 -6.09 10.19 -14.71
N LEU A 97 -7.42 10.09 -14.70
CA LEU A 97 -8.15 9.67 -15.88
C LEU A 97 -8.02 10.75 -16.97
N ASN A 98 -7.40 10.36 -18.07
CA ASN A 98 -7.25 11.22 -19.23
C ASN A 98 -8.14 10.68 -20.35
N PRO A 99 -9.12 11.47 -20.85
CA PRO A 99 -10.00 11.01 -21.91
C PRO A 99 -9.25 10.52 -23.17
N THR A 100 -8.13 11.15 -23.50
CA THR A 100 -7.32 10.73 -24.64
C THR A 100 -6.78 9.32 -24.46
N ASN A 101 -6.28 9.01 -23.26
CA ASN A 101 -5.76 7.67 -22.98
C ASN A 101 -6.87 6.63 -23.03
N VAL A 102 -8.03 6.95 -22.48
CA VAL A 102 -9.18 6.05 -22.52
C VAL A 102 -9.61 5.80 -23.96
N PHE A 103 -9.67 6.85 -24.77
CA PHE A 103 -10.02 6.73 -26.18
C PHE A 103 -9.04 5.85 -26.92
N GLN A 104 -7.75 6.03 -26.72
CA GLN A 104 -6.72 5.22 -27.36
C GLN A 104 -6.86 3.74 -27.03
N LYS A 105 -7.14 3.41 -25.77
CA LYS A 105 -7.37 2.03 -25.36
C LYS A 105 -8.62 1.45 -26.01
N TYR A 106 -9.68 2.23 -26.07
CA TYR A 106 -10.92 1.81 -26.68
C TYR A 106 -10.73 1.52 -28.17
N GLU A 107 -10.05 2.41 -28.87
CA GLU A 107 -9.82 2.26 -30.30
C GLU A 107 -8.92 1.07 -30.61
N ALA A 108 -7.88 0.85 -29.82
CA ALA A 108 -7.00 -0.29 -29.99
C ALA A 108 -7.77 -1.61 -29.83
N PHE A 109 -8.74 -1.66 -28.94
CA PHE A 109 -9.54 -2.85 -28.69
C PHE A 109 -10.57 -3.09 -29.79
N SER A 110 -11.07 -2.06 -30.43
CA SER A 110 -12.16 -2.16 -31.41
C SER A 110 -11.70 -2.56 -32.82
N LYS A 111 -10.44 -2.78 -33.03
CA LYS A 111 -9.90 -3.19 -34.34
C LYS A 111 -10.20 -4.65 -34.66
#